data_7fda09e453a3e60efe54ca9e3f8b8ae8
#
_entry.id   7fda09e453a3e60efe54ca9e3f8b8ae8
#
_cell.length_a   1.000
_cell.length_b   1.000
_cell.length_c   1.000
_cell.angle_alpha   90.00
_cell.angle_beta   90.00
_cell.angle_gamma   90.00
#
_symmetry.space_group_name_H-M   'P 1'
#
loop_
_entity.id
_entity.type
_entity.pdbx_description
1 polymer ?
#
loop_
_entity_poly.entity_id
_entity_poly.type
_entity_poly.pdbx_seq_one_letter_code
_entity_poly.pdbx_strand_id
1 'polypeptide(L)'
;MIKQKYIFLDRDGVINKDSSDYIKTPNEFIPLPRSLSAIKLLTDNDFSIIIISNQSGINQDLISPSNFIQINLKMISLVQKSGGIISASLYCPSLPSSDSFNRKPKPGMYIDIADRMNINLASCYAIGDSPRDVEAARAVNCKALGVLTGNGREIQKNNKYDIPIFSDLYEAAEFVISK
;
A
#
# COMPACT_ATOMS: atom_id res chain seq x y z
N MET A 1 6.20 27.79 -0.25
CA MET A 1 5.19 26.71 -0.35
C MET A 1 5.75 25.46 0.33
N ILE A 2 5.06 24.91 1.31
CA ILE A 2 5.43 23.63 1.94
C ILE A 2 5.27 22.56 0.87
N LYS A 3 6.34 21.83 0.53
CA LYS A 3 6.30 20.77 -0.46
C LYS A 3 5.54 19.59 0.17
N GLN A 4 4.37 19.25 -0.36
CA GLN A 4 3.56 18.12 0.11
C GLN A 4 4.38 16.83 0.02
N LYS A 5 4.47 16.08 1.12
CA LYS A 5 5.12 14.78 1.19
C LYS A 5 4.10 13.69 0.89
N TYR A 6 4.41 12.77 -0.02
CA TYR A 6 3.54 11.65 -0.36
C TYR A 6 4.21 10.32 -0.03
N ILE A 7 3.42 9.37 0.43
CA ILE A 7 3.84 8.00 0.67
C ILE A 7 2.77 7.02 0.17
N PHE A 8 3.24 5.98 -0.51
CA PHE A 8 2.39 4.93 -1.05
C PHE A 8 2.47 3.68 -0.18
N LEU A 9 1.32 3.11 0.15
CA LEU A 9 1.23 1.88 0.94
C LEU A 9 0.44 0.82 0.16
N ASP A 10 0.89 -0.43 0.17
CA ASP A 10 -0.01 -1.53 -0.13
C ASP A 10 -1.00 -1.71 1.03
N ARG A 11 -2.10 -2.40 0.80
CA ARG A 11 -3.13 -2.67 1.79
C ARG A 11 -2.89 -4.00 2.51
N ASP A 12 -3.02 -5.10 1.77
CA ASP A 12 -2.92 -6.46 2.32
C ASP A 12 -1.46 -6.82 2.60
N GLY A 13 -1.17 -7.34 3.78
CA GLY A 13 0.19 -7.60 4.25
C GLY A 13 0.96 -6.38 4.77
N VAL A 14 0.46 -5.16 4.57
CA VAL A 14 1.06 -3.90 5.06
C VAL A 14 0.17 -3.24 6.12
N ILE A 15 -1.09 -2.96 5.79
CA ILE A 15 -2.05 -2.33 6.71
C ILE A 15 -2.84 -3.39 7.47
N ASN A 16 -3.34 -4.40 6.78
CA ASN A 16 -4.11 -5.51 7.36
C ASN A 16 -3.44 -6.85 7.07
N LYS A 17 -3.84 -7.85 7.84
CA LYS A 17 -3.43 -9.24 7.59
C LYS A 17 -3.80 -9.64 6.16
N ASP A 18 -2.85 -10.22 5.44
CA ASP A 18 -3.09 -10.82 4.14
C ASP A 18 -3.81 -12.17 4.28
N SER A 19 -4.47 -12.61 3.21
CA SER A 19 -5.16 -13.89 3.13
C SER A 19 -5.02 -14.49 1.74
N SER A 20 -4.59 -15.75 1.68
CA SER A 20 -4.58 -16.53 0.42
C SER A 20 -5.98 -16.73 -0.18
N ASP A 21 -7.03 -16.56 0.65
CA ASP A 21 -8.44 -16.69 0.27
C ASP A 21 -9.15 -15.32 0.13
N TYR A 22 -8.39 -14.26 -0.09
CA TYR A 22 -8.84 -12.85 -0.17
C TYR A 22 -9.50 -12.33 1.12
N ILE A 23 -9.65 -11.03 1.21
CA ILE A 23 -10.47 -10.33 2.23
C ILE A 23 -11.82 -10.04 1.58
N LYS A 24 -12.81 -10.90 1.84
CA LYS A 24 -14.10 -10.91 1.14
C LYS A 24 -15.19 -10.13 1.87
N THR A 25 -15.02 -9.95 3.17
CA THR A 25 -16.00 -9.27 4.02
C THR A 25 -15.31 -8.27 4.95
N PRO A 26 -16.05 -7.27 5.47
CA PRO A 26 -15.48 -6.35 6.47
C PRO A 26 -14.95 -7.06 7.72
N ASN A 27 -15.53 -8.18 8.11
CA ASN A 27 -15.07 -8.90 9.31
C ASN A 27 -13.69 -9.52 9.13
N GLU A 28 -13.32 -9.87 7.92
CA GLU A 28 -11.99 -10.42 7.58
C GLU A 28 -10.89 -9.34 7.52
N PHE A 29 -11.28 -8.06 7.43
CA PHE A 29 -10.30 -6.96 7.50
C PHE A 29 -9.83 -6.77 8.94
N ILE A 30 -8.63 -7.26 9.24
CA ILE A 30 -7.99 -7.21 10.55
C ILE A 30 -6.68 -6.42 10.41
N PRO A 31 -6.58 -5.20 10.98
CA PRO A 31 -5.34 -4.45 10.95
C PRO A 31 -4.17 -5.26 11.53
N LEU A 32 -2.99 -5.11 10.94
CA LEU A 32 -1.76 -5.64 11.51
C LEU A 32 -1.39 -4.88 12.79
N PRO A 33 -0.68 -5.51 13.72
CA PRO A 33 -0.16 -4.81 14.89
C PRO A 33 0.61 -3.55 14.46
N ARG A 34 0.41 -2.45 15.17
CA ARG A 34 1.06 -1.14 14.96
C ARG A 34 0.77 -0.46 13.61
N SER A 35 0.03 -1.09 12.65
CA SER A 35 -0.19 -0.49 11.33
C SER A 35 -0.99 0.81 11.40
N LEU A 36 -2.04 0.87 12.23
CA LEU A 36 -2.82 2.09 12.43
C LEU A 36 -2.00 3.19 13.12
N SER A 37 -1.14 2.82 14.06
CA SER A 37 -0.22 3.75 14.72
C SER A 37 0.84 4.29 13.75
N ALA A 38 1.30 3.47 12.80
CA ALA A 38 2.22 3.90 11.74
C ALA A 38 1.56 4.94 10.81
N ILE A 39 0.31 4.69 10.42
CA ILE A 39 -0.47 5.64 9.59
C ILE A 39 -0.66 6.97 10.35
N LYS A 40 -0.99 6.91 11.64
CA LYS A 40 -1.07 8.13 12.47
C LYS A 40 0.28 8.85 12.51
N LEU A 41 1.38 8.14 12.76
CA LEU A 41 2.73 8.70 12.82
C LEU A 41 3.10 9.43 11.52
N LEU A 42 2.80 8.83 10.36
CA LEU A 42 3.00 9.45 9.05
C LEU A 42 2.12 10.71 8.88
N THR A 43 0.85 10.63 9.29
CA THR A 43 -0.09 11.76 9.25
C THR A 43 0.41 12.94 10.09
N ASP A 44 0.86 12.67 11.33
CA ASP A 44 1.38 13.69 12.25
C ASP A 44 2.68 14.35 11.73
N ASN A 45 3.34 13.74 10.74
CA ASN A 45 4.55 14.26 10.08
C ASN A 45 4.29 14.78 8.65
N ASP A 46 3.05 15.19 8.38
CA ASP A 46 2.60 15.84 7.14
C ASP A 46 2.71 14.97 5.87
N PHE A 47 2.70 13.62 6.00
CA PHE A 47 2.63 12.74 4.85
C PHE A 47 1.17 12.55 4.38
N SER A 48 0.94 12.79 3.09
CA SER A 48 -0.27 12.37 2.38
C SER A 48 -0.15 10.89 2.00
N ILE A 49 -0.97 10.05 2.61
CA ILE A 49 -0.93 8.60 2.46
C ILE A 49 -1.86 8.18 1.33
N ILE A 50 -1.31 7.44 0.37
CA ILE A 50 -2.02 6.92 -0.79
C ILE A 50 -1.93 5.39 -0.77
N ILE A 51 -3.07 4.72 -0.85
CA ILE A 51 -3.14 3.26 -0.95
C ILE A 51 -3.07 2.85 -2.42
N ILE A 52 -2.20 1.88 -2.75
CA ILE A 52 -2.10 1.27 -4.08
C ILE A 52 -2.12 -0.26 -3.95
N SER A 53 -3.24 -0.90 -4.28
CA SER A 53 -3.42 -2.33 -4.03
C SER A 53 -4.06 -3.09 -5.19
N ASN A 54 -3.54 -4.30 -5.46
CA ASN A 54 -4.16 -5.25 -6.38
C ASN A 54 -5.32 -5.97 -5.68
N GLN A 55 -6.51 -5.95 -6.27
CA GLN A 55 -7.74 -6.50 -5.71
C GLN A 55 -8.46 -7.41 -6.72
N SER A 56 -7.77 -8.45 -7.21
CA SER A 56 -8.29 -9.34 -8.25
C SER A 56 -9.50 -10.19 -7.83
N GLY A 57 -9.76 -10.33 -6.54
CA GLY A 57 -10.96 -10.98 -6.04
C GLY A 57 -12.27 -10.33 -6.51
N ILE A 58 -12.23 -9.05 -6.92
CA ILE A 58 -13.38 -8.36 -7.50
C ILE A 58 -13.73 -8.96 -8.87
N ASN A 59 -12.77 -9.06 -9.78
CA ASN A 59 -13.00 -9.61 -11.12
C ASN A 59 -13.07 -11.15 -11.15
N GLN A 60 -12.90 -11.80 -10.01
CA GLN A 60 -13.14 -13.23 -9.82
C GLN A 60 -14.51 -13.51 -9.18
N ASP A 61 -15.34 -12.48 -9.00
CA ASP A 61 -16.64 -12.56 -8.32
C ASP A 61 -16.57 -13.11 -6.87
N LEU A 62 -15.36 -13.08 -6.26
CA LEU A 62 -15.14 -13.50 -4.86
C LEU A 62 -15.45 -12.37 -3.89
N ILE A 63 -15.35 -11.13 -4.34
CA ILE A 63 -15.63 -9.92 -3.55
C ILE A 63 -16.70 -9.13 -4.27
N SER A 64 -17.89 -9.04 -3.70
CA SER A 64 -18.94 -8.19 -4.27
C SER A 64 -18.56 -6.71 -4.19
N PRO A 65 -19.03 -5.86 -5.12
CA PRO A 65 -18.79 -4.41 -5.05
C PRO A 65 -19.22 -3.80 -3.71
N SER A 66 -20.34 -4.25 -3.17
CA SER A 66 -20.82 -3.80 -1.85
C SER A 66 -19.86 -4.16 -0.73
N ASN A 67 -19.37 -5.41 -0.67
CA ASN A 67 -18.40 -5.83 0.33
C ASN A 67 -17.08 -5.07 0.19
N PHE A 68 -16.62 -4.86 -1.06
CA PHE A 68 -15.40 -4.08 -1.30
C PHE A 68 -15.51 -2.66 -0.74
N ILE A 69 -16.65 -2.00 -0.98
CA ILE A 69 -16.92 -0.66 -0.40
C ILE A 69 -16.92 -0.74 1.12
N GLN A 70 -17.60 -1.71 1.73
CA GLN A 70 -17.66 -1.84 3.20
C GLN A 70 -16.30 -2.15 3.82
N ILE A 71 -15.44 -2.94 3.18
CA ILE A 71 -14.06 -3.19 3.62
C ILE A 71 -13.28 -1.88 3.66
N ASN A 72 -13.38 -1.06 2.61
CA ASN A 72 -12.68 0.22 2.54
C ASN A 72 -13.22 1.22 3.57
N LEU A 73 -14.53 1.28 3.76
CA LEU A 73 -15.14 2.13 4.80
C LEU A 73 -14.68 1.72 6.20
N LYS A 74 -14.58 0.41 6.47
CA LYS A 74 -14.02 -0.09 7.73
C LYS A 74 -12.56 0.32 7.91
N MET A 75 -11.72 0.16 6.88
CA MET A 75 -10.32 0.59 6.92
C MET A 75 -10.21 2.09 7.25
N ILE A 76 -10.90 2.94 6.49
CA ILE A 76 -10.91 4.40 6.69
C ILE A 76 -11.37 4.75 8.10
N SER A 77 -12.46 4.14 8.58
CA SER A 77 -12.99 4.38 9.93
C SER A 77 -11.97 4.02 11.03
N LEU A 78 -11.28 2.88 10.90
CA LEU A 78 -10.25 2.46 11.87
C LEU A 78 -9.04 3.40 11.85
N VAL A 79 -8.60 3.82 10.67
CA VAL A 79 -7.52 4.79 10.50
C VAL A 79 -7.89 6.12 11.12
N GLN A 80 -9.08 6.66 10.85
CA GLN A 80 -9.55 7.92 11.42
C GLN A 80 -9.68 7.85 12.96
N LYS A 81 -10.19 6.74 13.50
CA LYS A 81 -10.28 6.52 14.95
C LYS A 81 -8.90 6.49 15.62
N SER A 82 -7.86 6.09 14.92
CA SER A 82 -6.48 6.14 15.42
C SER A 82 -5.82 7.51 15.26
N GLY A 83 -6.48 8.48 14.61
CA GLY A 83 -5.95 9.81 14.31
C GLY A 83 -5.16 9.89 13.00
N GLY A 84 -5.21 8.85 12.16
CA GLY A 84 -4.58 8.85 10.84
C GLY A 84 -5.52 9.35 9.74
N ILE A 85 -4.93 9.65 8.57
CA ILE A 85 -5.67 10.11 7.38
C ILE A 85 -5.15 9.38 6.14
N ILE A 86 -6.07 8.79 5.35
CA ILE A 86 -5.79 8.29 4.01
C ILE A 86 -6.25 9.36 3.02
N SER A 87 -5.35 9.84 2.18
CA SER A 87 -5.61 10.91 1.21
C SER A 87 -6.26 10.39 -0.07
N ALA A 88 -5.86 9.20 -0.52
CA ALA A 88 -6.43 8.55 -1.71
C ALA A 88 -6.23 7.03 -1.66
N SER A 89 -7.01 6.30 -2.46
CA SER A 89 -6.87 4.85 -2.61
C SER A 89 -7.13 4.46 -4.06
N LEU A 90 -6.20 3.71 -4.67
CA LEU A 90 -6.33 3.13 -6.00
C LEU A 90 -6.28 1.60 -5.90
N TYR A 91 -7.16 0.96 -6.63
CA TYR A 91 -7.31 -0.49 -6.63
C TYR A 91 -7.35 -1.03 -8.06
N CYS A 92 -6.57 -2.08 -8.30
CA CYS A 92 -6.61 -2.79 -9.57
C CYS A 92 -7.37 -4.11 -9.42
N PRO A 93 -8.58 -4.25 -10.01
CA PRO A 93 -9.35 -5.49 -9.95
C PRO A 93 -8.88 -6.54 -10.98
N SER A 94 -7.95 -6.20 -11.86
CA SER A 94 -7.52 -7.07 -12.96
C SER A 94 -6.92 -8.37 -12.47
N LEU A 95 -7.18 -9.46 -13.21
CA LEU A 95 -6.63 -10.79 -12.92
C LEU A 95 -5.12 -10.83 -13.11
N PRO A 96 -4.40 -11.75 -12.43
CA PRO A 96 -2.96 -11.97 -12.68
C PRO A 96 -2.63 -12.32 -14.13
N SER A 97 -3.55 -13.01 -14.82
CA SER A 97 -3.40 -13.41 -16.23
C SER A 97 -3.67 -12.26 -17.22
N SER A 98 -4.23 -11.14 -16.76
CA SER A 98 -4.48 -9.99 -17.63
C SER A 98 -3.23 -9.14 -17.79
N ASP A 99 -3.03 -8.54 -18.95
CA ASP A 99 -1.91 -7.63 -19.23
C ASP A 99 -2.23 -6.18 -18.79
N SER A 100 -2.93 -6.01 -17.68
CA SER A 100 -3.36 -4.70 -17.21
C SER A 100 -2.16 -3.86 -16.77
N PHE A 101 -2.04 -2.65 -17.35
CA PHE A 101 -1.01 -1.68 -16.99
C PHE A 101 -1.14 -1.19 -15.54
N ASN A 102 -2.35 -1.20 -14.97
CA ASN A 102 -2.63 -0.78 -13.60
C ASN A 102 -2.32 -1.84 -12.55
N ARG A 103 -2.06 -3.09 -12.96
CA ARG A 103 -1.76 -4.16 -12.00
C ARG A 103 -0.28 -4.21 -11.65
N LYS A 104 0.08 -4.04 -10.36
CA LYS A 104 1.44 -4.30 -9.87
C LYS A 104 1.89 -5.72 -10.29
N PRO A 105 3.10 -5.92 -10.86
CA PRO A 105 4.26 -5.04 -10.81
C PRO A 105 4.31 -3.91 -11.83
N LYS A 106 3.29 -3.72 -12.69
CA LYS A 106 3.25 -2.59 -13.61
C LYS A 106 2.89 -1.29 -12.87
N PRO A 107 3.40 -0.13 -13.34
CA PRO A 107 3.37 1.12 -12.57
C PRO A 107 2.11 1.96 -12.78
N GLY A 108 1.11 1.49 -13.52
CA GLY A 108 0.01 2.33 -14.00
C GLY A 108 -0.74 3.10 -12.91
N MET A 109 -1.02 2.47 -11.74
CA MET A 109 -1.69 3.16 -10.63
C MET A 109 -0.84 4.31 -10.06
N TYR A 110 0.51 4.16 -10.03
CA TYR A 110 1.40 5.24 -9.59
C TYR A 110 1.38 6.41 -10.56
N ILE A 111 1.42 6.13 -11.86
CA ILE A 111 1.39 7.15 -12.91
C ILE A 111 0.05 7.88 -12.89
N ASP A 112 -1.06 7.16 -12.86
CA ASP A 112 -2.42 7.75 -12.84
C ASP A 112 -2.60 8.73 -11.67
N ILE A 113 -2.24 8.33 -10.45
CA ILE A 113 -2.41 9.22 -9.29
C ILE A 113 -1.41 10.37 -9.29
N ALA A 114 -0.19 10.14 -9.79
CA ALA A 114 0.81 11.19 -9.89
C ALA A 114 0.38 12.30 -10.86
N ASP A 115 -0.18 11.93 -12.00
CA ASP A 115 -0.71 12.87 -12.99
C ASP A 115 -1.88 13.69 -12.42
N ARG A 116 -2.82 13.02 -11.71
CA ARG A 116 -4.01 13.68 -11.10
C ARG A 116 -3.65 14.65 -9.99
N MET A 117 -2.64 14.33 -9.19
CA MET A 117 -2.27 15.09 -7.99
C MET A 117 -0.97 15.89 -8.16
N ASN A 118 -0.38 15.89 -9.35
CA ASN A 118 0.91 16.54 -9.67
C ASN A 118 2.04 16.11 -8.70
N ILE A 119 2.20 14.78 -8.52
CA ILE A 119 3.17 14.19 -7.58
C ILE A 119 4.50 13.92 -8.30
N ASN A 120 5.60 14.37 -7.73
CA ASN A 120 6.94 13.92 -8.13
C ASN A 120 7.25 12.57 -7.46
N LEU A 121 7.05 11.47 -8.19
CA LEU A 121 7.24 10.10 -7.70
C LEU A 121 8.66 9.83 -7.20
N ALA A 122 9.69 10.43 -7.79
CA ALA A 122 11.08 10.24 -7.36
C ALA A 122 11.37 10.80 -5.94
N SER A 123 10.51 11.69 -5.44
CA SER A 123 10.60 12.19 -4.06
C SER A 123 9.81 11.37 -3.04
N CYS A 124 9.05 10.38 -3.50
CA CYS A 124 8.12 9.61 -2.67
C CYS A 124 8.72 8.29 -2.18
N TYR A 125 8.15 7.76 -1.11
CA TYR A 125 8.40 6.39 -0.64
C TYR A 125 7.20 5.50 -0.99
N ALA A 126 7.48 4.21 -1.22
CA ALA A 126 6.46 3.18 -1.40
C ALA A 126 6.79 1.99 -0.49
N ILE A 127 5.84 1.55 0.33
CA ILE A 127 5.99 0.46 1.27
C ILE A 127 5.09 -0.70 0.84
N GLY A 128 5.68 -1.87 0.64
CA GLY A 128 4.99 -3.09 0.25
C GLY A 128 5.57 -4.32 0.92
N ASP A 129 4.84 -5.42 0.86
CA ASP A 129 5.21 -6.71 1.41
C ASP A 129 5.62 -7.74 0.35
N SER A 130 5.65 -7.36 -0.94
CA SER A 130 5.88 -8.31 -2.01
C SER A 130 6.80 -7.78 -3.11
N PRO A 131 7.47 -8.67 -3.89
CA PRO A 131 8.27 -8.28 -5.05
C PRO A 131 7.55 -7.36 -6.03
N ARG A 132 6.27 -7.61 -6.29
CA ARG A 132 5.45 -6.80 -7.21
C ARG A 132 5.31 -5.33 -6.77
N ASP A 133 5.32 -5.07 -5.46
CA ASP A 133 5.26 -3.70 -4.92
C ASP A 133 6.56 -2.96 -5.17
N VAL A 134 7.68 -3.65 -4.90
CA VAL A 134 9.03 -3.13 -5.13
C VAL A 134 9.25 -2.81 -6.60
N GLU A 135 8.90 -3.74 -7.48
CA GLU A 135 9.07 -3.59 -8.93
C GLU A 135 8.23 -2.44 -9.49
N ALA A 136 6.96 -2.32 -9.06
CA ALA A 136 6.08 -1.23 -9.48
C ALA A 136 6.58 0.14 -9.03
N ALA A 137 7.05 0.26 -7.79
CA ALA A 137 7.61 1.49 -7.25
C ALA A 137 8.91 1.91 -7.97
N ARG A 138 9.82 0.95 -8.21
CA ARG A 138 11.09 1.21 -8.92
C ARG A 138 10.88 1.61 -10.37
N ALA A 139 9.87 1.06 -11.03
CA ALA A 139 9.55 1.41 -12.43
C ALA A 139 9.23 2.89 -12.61
N VAL A 140 8.89 3.61 -11.54
CA VAL A 140 8.61 5.06 -11.53
C VAL A 140 9.61 5.85 -10.68
N ASN A 141 10.76 5.27 -10.36
CA ASN A 141 11.80 5.86 -9.52
C ASN A 141 11.33 6.24 -8.10
N CYS A 142 10.23 5.65 -7.60
CA CYS A 142 9.82 5.80 -6.22
C CYS A 142 10.74 4.99 -5.30
N LYS A 143 11.05 5.51 -4.11
CA LYS A 143 11.93 4.87 -3.13
C LYS A 143 11.19 3.69 -2.49
N ALA A 144 11.46 2.48 -2.95
CA ALA A 144 10.83 1.27 -2.45
C ALA A 144 11.38 0.86 -1.09
N LEU A 145 10.50 0.48 -0.17
CA LEU A 145 10.79 -0.11 1.13
C LEU A 145 10.00 -1.41 1.28
N GLY A 146 10.61 -2.43 1.88
CA GLY A 146 9.95 -3.69 2.18
C GLY A 146 9.52 -3.78 3.64
N VAL A 147 8.46 -4.54 3.92
CA VAL A 147 8.11 -4.97 5.28
C VAL A 147 8.04 -6.50 5.34
N LEU A 148 8.41 -7.10 6.49
CA LEU A 148 8.43 -8.56 6.68
C LEU A 148 7.06 -9.16 7.02
N THR A 149 6.05 -8.31 7.23
CA THR A 149 4.66 -8.74 7.36
C THR A 149 4.14 -9.30 6.02
N GLY A 150 3.01 -10.00 6.02
CA GLY A 150 2.46 -10.60 4.82
C GLY A 150 3.43 -11.53 4.10
N ASN A 151 3.72 -11.23 2.85
CA ASN A 151 4.63 -11.99 1.97
C ASN A 151 6.08 -11.46 1.99
N GLY A 152 6.43 -10.58 2.92
CA GLY A 152 7.71 -9.85 2.92
C GLY A 152 8.97 -10.71 2.95
N ARG A 153 8.87 -11.96 3.40
CA ARG A 153 9.97 -12.93 3.30
C ARG A 153 10.38 -13.24 1.86
N GLU A 154 9.50 -13.04 0.89
CA GLU A 154 9.83 -13.21 -0.54
C GLU A 154 10.76 -12.09 -1.02
N ILE A 155 10.56 -10.86 -0.54
CA ILE A 155 11.48 -9.74 -0.81
C ILE A 155 12.86 -10.04 -0.23
N GLN A 156 12.92 -10.51 1.02
CA GLN A 156 14.16 -10.82 1.71
C GLN A 156 14.94 -11.95 1.04
N LYS A 157 14.27 -13.00 0.57
CA LYS A 157 14.90 -14.12 -0.14
C LYS A 157 15.46 -13.69 -1.50
N ASN A 158 14.85 -12.70 -2.12
CA ASN A 158 15.19 -12.20 -3.44
C ASN A 158 16.15 -11.00 -3.33
N ASN A 159 17.39 -11.26 -2.92
CA ASN A 159 18.42 -10.24 -2.61
C ASN A 159 18.78 -9.29 -3.80
N LYS A 160 18.08 -9.42 -4.94
CA LYS A 160 18.27 -8.57 -6.13
C LYS A 160 17.75 -7.13 -5.98
N TYR A 161 16.92 -6.87 -4.96
CA TYR A 161 16.25 -5.57 -4.87
C TYR A 161 17.10 -4.49 -4.19
N ASP A 162 18.00 -4.85 -3.29
CA ASP A 162 18.86 -3.92 -2.54
C ASP A 162 18.08 -2.70 -2.01
N ILE A 163 17.03 -3.01 -1.23
CA ILE A 163 16.17 -2.01 -0.60
C ILE A 163 16.16 -2.19 0.92
N PRO A 164 15.90 -1.14 1.71
CA PRO A 164 15.65 -1.28 3.14
C PRO A 164 14.41 -2.14 3.41
N ILE A 165 14.52 -3.08 4.36
CA ILE A 165 13.44 -3.98 4.78
C ILE A 165 13.27 -3.85 6.29
N PHE A 166 12.03 -3.71 6.74
CA PHE A 166 11.65 -3.48 8.14
C PHE A 166 10.75 -4.60 8.65
N SER A 167 10.64 -4.75 9.96
CA SER A 167 9.80 -5.79 10.57
C SER A 167 8.31 -5.56 10.26
N ASP A 168 7.88 -4.29 10.28
CA ASP A 168 6.50 -3.87 10.04
C ASP A 168 6.42 -2.44 9.47
N LEU A 169 5.18 -1.99 9.21
CA LEU A 169 4.91 -0.65 8.69
C LEU A 169 5.37 0.46 9.67
N TYR A 170 5.35 0.20 10.99
CA TYR A 170 5.70 1.23 11.96
C TYR A 170 7.20 1.56 11.92
N GLU A 171 8.06 0.54 11.87
CA GLU A 171 9.51 0.74 11.71
C GLU A 171 9.85 1.41 10.37
N ALA A 172 9.16 1.02 9.29
CA ALA A 172 9.32 1.68 8.00
C ALA A 172 8.91 3.16 8.05
N ALA A 173 7.83 3.50 8.77
CA ALA A 173 7.39 4.88 8.98
C ALA A 173 8.41 5.68 9.80
N GLU A 174 8.95 5.13 10.89
CA GLU A 174 10.02 5.78 11.67
C GLU A 174 11.24 6.10 10.80
N PHE A 175 11.65 5.16 9.94
CA PHE A 175 12.73 5.41 8.98
C PHE A 175 12.41 6.56 8.02
N VAL A 176 11.20 6.58 7.45
CA VAL A 176 10.78 7.61 6.48
C VAL A 176 10.78 9.01 7.09
N ILE A 177 10.27 9.15 8.32
CA ILE A 177 10.21 10.47 8.99
C ILE A 177 11.59 10.98 9.44
N SER A 178 12.59 10.08 9.57
CA SER A 178 13.96 10.44 9.94
C SER A 178 14.78 11.01 8.78
N LYS A 179 14.24 11.02 7.54
CA LYS A 179 14.91 11.45 6.29
C LYS A 179 14.39 12.77 5.78
#